data_1f1fec49cc392f001dfba97bb745676a
#
_entry.id   1f1fec49cc392f001dfba97bb745676a
#
_cell.length_a   1.000
_cell.length_b   1.000
_cell.length_c   1.000
_cell.angle_alpha   90.00
_cell.angle_beta   90.00
_cell.angle_gamma   90.00
#
_symmetry.space_group_name_H-M   'P 1'
#
loop_
_entity.id
_entity.type
_entity.pdbx_description
1 polymer ?
#
loop_
_entity_poly.entity_id
_entity_poly.type
_entity_poly.pdbx_seq_one_letter_code
_entity_poly.pdbx_strand_id
1 'polypeptide(L)'
;MRILHTSDWHIGRFLNNYSLLQDQKYFLDWLFFVLKEQKVDLLIVAGDIYNTASPSSLAVSLLDEFFSRVVLDLKIKLLIIAGNHDSPEKLGFSSKILQRSGFYIATDLKNIKTIPFEEKNFSVGVTLFPYITPAMVKEEFKEEKISNFDETINFVYERYIKENVKYDFNILCAHGLFLPSSGEDLKFCDSEVEVGGIEAFNLNLFSEFSYIALGHLHKSQKVGKNARYSGSPIKYSVSEANDIKGVFLVDISKEKGVSIEKVNFKPLRDLRVITGNFREILKEKSSDYVAVKLTDEDFIIDPYNRLKENYPNLLEIEFLNLKLEFKQNFKGLKEIEPNKLFEEFYSYVVERKMKEEEIKFLDDIIKKIEI
;
A
#
# COMPACT_ATOMS: atom_id res chain seq x y z
N MET A 1 12.58 0.09 -26.24
CA MET A 1 12.67 0.65 -24.85
C MET A 1 11.97 -0.31 -23.89
N ARG A 2 12.59 -0.65 -22.77
CA ARG A 2 12.02 -1.51 -21.72
C ARG A 2 11.87 -0.73 -20.42
N ILE A 3 10.64 -0.66 -19.92
CA ILE A 3 10.28 0.07 -18.71
C ILE A 3 9.93 -0.94 -17.62
N LEU A 4 10.37 -0.72 -16.39
CA LEU A 4 9.86 -1.43 -15.22
C LEU A 4 8.94 -0.48 -14.44
N HIS A 5 7.72 -0.91 -14.17
CA HIS A 5 6.71 -0.16 -13.42
C HIS A 5 6.43 -0.83 -12.07
N THR A 6 6.53 -0.07 -11.00
CA THR A 6 6.21 -0.43 -9.62
C THR A 6 5.64 0.78 -8.89
N SER A 7 5.03 0.60 -7.71
CA SER A 7 4.44 1.66 -6.87
C SER A 7 4.29 1.20 -5.42
N ASP A 8 3.80 2.06 -4.56
CA ASP A 8 3.28 1.77 -3.22
C ASP A 8 4.31 1.01 -2.35
N TRP A 9 5.55 1.51 -2.35
CA TRP A 9 6.65 0.88 -1.62
C TRP A 9 6.52 1.04 -0.11
N HIS A 10 5.95 2.16 0.34
CA HIS A 10 5.74 2.47 1.76
C HIS A 10 6.95 2.15 2.63
N ILE A 11 8.15 2.52 2.20
CA ILE A 11 9.39 2.20 2.92
C ILE A 11 9.32 2.73 4.36
N GLY A 12 9.61 1.85 5.31
CA GLY A 12 9.49 2.11 6.74
C GLY A 12 8.15 1.69 7.35
N ARG A 13 7.29 0.98 6.60
CA ARG A 13 6.00 0.47 7.11
C ARG A 13 6.18 -0.60 8.17
N PHE A 14 5.23 -0.62 9.09
CA PHE A 14 5.04 -1.69 10.07
C PHE A 14 3.80 -2.51 9.70
N LEU A 15 3.86 -3.81 9.94
CA LEU A 15 2.72 -4.71 9.90
C LEU A 15 2.42 -5.10 11.35
N ASN A 16 1.34 -4.56 11.94
CA ASN A 16 1.11 -4.55 13.37
C ASN A 16 2.36 -3.97 14.09
N ASN A 17 3.04 -4.78 14.92
CA ASN A 17 4.23 -4.38 15.66
C ASN A 17 5.55 -4.79 14.97
N TYR A 18 5.51 -5.36 13.77
CA TYR A 18 6.69 -5.84 13.06
C TYR A 18 7.16 -4.84 12.02
N SER A 19 8.40 -4.39 12.13
CA SER A 19 9.02 -3.56 11.09
C SER A 19 9.26 -4.38 9.83
N LEU A 20 8.77 -3.88 8.70
CA LEU A 20 8.95 -4.53 7.39
C LEU A 20 10.25 -4.11 6.68
N LEU A 21 11.10 -3.32 7.31
CA LEU A 21 12.26 -2.72 6.65
C LEU A 21 13.23 -3.77 6.08
N GLN A 22 13.37 -4.94 6.74
CA GLN A 22 14.18 -6.04 6.25
C GLN A 22 13.57 -6.69 4.99
N ASP A 23 12.25 -6.88 4.97
CA ASP A 23 11.53 -7.42 3.81
C ASP A 23 11.54 -6.45 2.65
N GLN A 24 11.44 -5.16 2.94
CA GLN A 24 11.55 -4.08 1.96
C GLN A 24 12.96 -4.00 1.36
N LYS A 25 14.00 -4.16 2.19
CA LYS A 25 15.37 -4.26 1.69
C LYS A 25 15.54 -5.47 0.76
N TYR A 26 15.01 -6.62 1.14
CA TYR A 26 15.06 -7.82 0.31
C TYR A 26 14.33 -7.62 -1.03
N PHE A 27 13.19 -6.93 -1.03
CA PHE A 27 12.51 -6.53 -2.27
C PHE A 27 13.37 -5.63 -3.14
N LEU A 28 14.01 -4.59 -2.57
CA LEU A 28 14.86 -3.66 -3.32
C LEU A 28 16.10 -4.36 -3.91
N ASP A 29 16.69 -5.30 -3.17
CA ASP A 29 17.82 -6.10 -3.68
C ASP A 29 17.38 -7.02 -4.84
N TRP A 30 16.19 -7.65 -4.74
CA TRP A 30 15.60 -8.40 -5.84
C TRP A 30 15.27 -7.50 -7.05
N LEU A 31 14.70 -6.32 -6.80
CA LEU A 31 14.37 -5.36 -7.86
C LEU A 31 15.63 -4.92 -8.61
N PHE A 32 16.72 -4.64 -7.88
CA PHE A 32 18.01 -4.31 -8.49
C PHE A 32 18.52 -5.42 -9.41
N PHE A 33 18.39 -6.67 -8.99
CA PHE A 33 18.73 -7.83 -9.81
C PHE A 33 17.84 -7.90 -11.06
N VAL A 34 16.54 -7.75 -10.93
CA VAL A 34 15.59 -7.74 -12.08
C VAL A 34 15.93 -6.63 -13.06
N LEU A 35 16.18 -5.41 -12.57
CA LEU A 35 16.58 -4.27 -13.41
C LEU A 35 17.79 -4.59 -14.28
N LYS A 36 18.80 -5.22 -13.70
CA LYS A 36 20.03 -5.61 -14.38
C LYS A 36 19.81 -6.75 -15.38
N GLU A 37 19.22 -7.86 -14.95
CA GLU A 37 19.03 -9.06 -15.78
C GLU A 37 18.08 -8.83 -16.95
N GLN A 38 17.02 -8.04 -16.72
CA GLN A 38 16.05 -7.70 -17.75
C GLN A 38 16.49 -6.55 -18.65
N LYS A 39 17.68 -5.97 -18.41
CA LYS A 39 18.24 -4.82 -19.18
C LYS A 39 17.20 -3.70 -19.30
N VAL A 40 16.68 -3.26 -18.17
CA VAL A 40 15.68 -2.20 -18.08
C VAL A 40 16.33 -0.86 -18.43
N ASP A 41 15.67 -0.06 -19.26
CA ASP A 41 16.12 1.27 -19.64
C ASP A 41 15.62 2.35 -18.68
N LEU A 42 14.42 2.13 -18.11
CA LEU A 42 13.70 3.09 -17.27
C LEU A 42 12.96 2.41 -16.13
N LEU A 43 13.19 2.87 -14.91
CA LEU A 43 12.40 2.51 -13.74
C LEU A 43 11.36 3.61 -13.45
N ILE A 44 10.08 3.25 -13.38
CA ILE A 44 8.99 4.11 -12.95
C ILE A 44 8.48 3.63 -11.59
N VAL A 45 8.43 4.55 -10.60
CA VAL A 45 7.82 4.31 -9.30
C VAL A 45 6.63 5.27 -9.13
N ALA A 46 5.42 4.73 -9.23
CA ALA A 46 4.20 5.51 -9.31
C ALA A 46 3.63 5.86 -7.92
N GLY A 47 4.41 6.55 -7.09
CA GLY A 47 3.99 7.14 -5.81
C GLY A 47 4.10 6.22 -4.61
N ASP A 48 3.82 6.79 -3.45
CA ASP A 48 3.90 6.17 -2.11
C ASP A 48 5.25 5.50 -1.85
N ILE A 49 6.29 6.30 -1.99
CA ILE A 49 7.69 5.89 -1.82
C ILE A 49 7.95 5.59 -0.34
N TYR A 50 7.56 6.50 0.54
CA TYR A 50 7.65 6.34 1.99
C TYR A 50 6.28 6.03 2.60
N ASN A 51 6.29 5.37 3.75
CA ASN A 51 5.04 5.08 4.47
C ASN A 51 4.40 6.33 5.11
N THR A 52 5.18 7.35 5.37
CA THR A 52 4.72 8.60 6.01
C THR A 52 5.49 9.80 5.50
N ALA A 53 4.90 10.98 5.61
CA ALA A 53 5.53 12.27 5.29
C ALA A 53 6.81 12.57 6.12
N SER A 54 7.07 11.82 7.19
CA SER A 54 8.28 11.92 8.02
C SER A 54 8.95 10.56 8.19
N PRO A 55 9.64 10.06 7.15
CA PRO A 55 10.28 8.76 7.19
C PRO A 55 11.42 8.70 8.20
N SER A 56 11.69 7.51 8.75
CA SER A 56 12.84 7.27 9.62
C SER A 56 14.16 7.41 8.85
N SER A 57 15.24 7.72 9.56
CA SER A 57 16.59 7.80 8.95
C SER A 57 17.00 6.48 8.27
N LEU A 58 16.60 5.34 8.82
CA LEU A 58 16.87 4.03 8.21
C LEU A 58 16.14 3.85 6.88
N ALA A 59 14.89 4.31 6.78
CA ALA A 59 14.12 4.28 5.54
C ALA A 59 14.75 5.17 4.46
N VAL A 60 15.18 6.37 4.86
CA VAL A 60 15.88 7.31 3.96
C VAL A 60 17.17 6.72 3.46
N SER A 61 18.02 6.19 4.36
CA SER A 61 19.32 5.59 3.98
C SER A 61 19.15 4.39 3.06
N LEU A 62 18.13 3.54 3.29
CA LEU A 62 17.86 2.38 2.44
C LEU A 62 17.51 2.80 1.01
N LEU A 63 16.69 3.84 0.84
CA LEU A 63 16.35 4.33 -0.50
C LEU A 63 17.50 5.10 -1.16
N ASP A 64 18.25 5.89 -0.41
CA ASP A 64 19.43 6.58 -0.94
C ASP A 64 20.43 5.58 -1.53
N GLU A 65 20.74 4.50 -0.83
CA GLU A 65 21.59 3.42 -1.33
C GLU A 65 21.02 2.79 -2.60
N PHE A 66 19.72 2.43 -2.59
CA PHE A 66 19.08 1.79 -3.73
C PHE A 66 19.07 2.71 -4.97
N PHE A 67 18.62 3.96 -4.83
CA PHE A 67 18.55 4.90 -5.94
C PHE A 67 19.94 5.24 -6.50
N SER A 68 20.94 5.39 -5.62
CA SER A 68 22.30 5.61 -6.03
C SER A 68 22.83 4.46 -6.89
N ARG A 69 22.62 3.22 -6.46
CA ARG A 69 23.00 2.02 -7.22
C ARG A 69 22.29 1.93 -8.58
N VAL A 70 20.98 2.20 -8.63
CA VAL A 70 20.21 2.17 -9.89
C VAL A 70 20.74 3.22 -10.88
N VAL A 71 20.91 4.44 -10.43
CA VAL A 71 21.29 5.57 -11.31
C VAL A 71 22.78 5.56 -11.65
N LEU A 72 23.65 5.32 -10.67
CA LEU A 72 25.09 5.45 -10.85
C LEU A 72 25.76 4.16 -11.35
N ASP A 73 25.34 2.99 -10.88
CA ASP A 73 25.97 1.72 -11.26
C ASP A 73 25.32 1.12 -12.50
N LEU A 74 23.96 1.01 -12.53
CA LEU A 74 23.25 0.46 -13.66
C LEU A 74 23.03 1.47 -14.81
N LYS A 75 23.17 2.78 -14.55
CA LYS A 75 22.88 3.87 -15.49
C LYS A 75 21.42 3.87 -16.00
N ILE A 76 20.51 3.29 -15.23
CA ILE A 76 19.10 3.27 -15.54
C ILE A 76 18.49 4.62 -15.15
N LYS A 77 17.64 5.18 -16.01
CA LYS A 77 16.89 6.39 -15.69
C LYS A 77 15.79 6.04 -14.70
N LEU A 78 15.57 6.92 -13.73
CA LEU A 78 14.62 6.73 -12.65
C LEU A 78 13.59 7.86 -12.65
N LEU A 79 12.32 7.52 -12.73
CA LEU A 79 11.19 8.44 -12.64
C LEU A 79 10.34 8.08 -11.43
N ILE A 80 10.18 9.02 -10.52
CA ILE A 80 9.28 8.86 -9.37
C ILE A 80 8.32 10.03 -9.26
N ILE A 81 7.14 9.76 -8.75
CA ILE A 81 6.15 10.77 -8.39
C ILE A 81 5.81 10.65 -6.91
N ALA A 82 5.34 11.71 -6.28
CA ALA A 82 4.80 11.64 -4.94
C ALA A 82 3.40 10.99 -4.96
N GLY A 83 3.14 10.11 -4.00
CA GLY A 83 1.83 9.62 -3.66
C GLY A 83 1.21 10.43 -2.51
N ASN A 84 0.09 9.95 -1.95
CA ASN A 84 -0.61 10.63 -0.86
C ASN A 84 0.07 10.50 0.51
N HIS A 85 0.95 9.50 0.69
CA HIS A 85 1.75 9.31 1.92
C HIS A 85 3.05 10.11 1.92
N ASP A 86 3.54 10.55 0.75
CA ASP A 86 4.81 11.25 0.63
C ASP A 86 4.70 12.74 1.02
N SER A 87 5.79 13.32 1.55
CA SER A 87 5.93 14.77 1.64
C SER A 87 6.52 15.31 0.34
N PRO A 88 5.81 16.18 -0.40
CA PRO A 88 6.32 16.78 -1.63
C PRO A 88 7.68 17.48 -1.45
N GLU A 89 7.87 18.20 -0.34
CA GLU A 89 9.08 18.95 -0.08
C GLU A 89 10.28 18.05 0.21
N LYS A 90 10.07 16.99 1.02
CA LYS A 90 11.14 16.06 1.40
C LYS A 90 11.54 15.16 0.24
N LEU A 91 10.56 14.60 -0.46
CA LEU A 91 10.82 13.77 -1.63
C LEU A 91 11.43 14.57 -2.78
N GLY A 92 10.97 15.83 -2.97
CA GLY A 92 11.46 16.74 -4.00
C GLY A 92 12.82 17.39 -3.70
N PHE A 93 13.38 17.15 -2.51
CA PHE A 93 14.69 17.73 -2.14
C PHE A 93 15.78 17.40 -3.17
N SER A 94 16.50 18.40 -3.64
CA SER A 94 17.55 18.27 -4.65
C SER A 94 17.10 17.74 -6.03
N SER A 95 15.82 17.61 -6.34
CA SER A 95 15.28 17.06 -7.60
C SER A 95 15.87 17.74 -8.85
N LYS A 96 16.11 19.07 -8.81
CA LYS A 96 16.73 19.83 -9.91
C LYS A 96 18.18 19.43 -10.19
N ILE A 97 18.91 18.94 -9.19
CA ILE A 97 20.28 18.43 -9.33
C ILE A 97 20.22 17.00 -9.85
N LEU A 98 19.39 16.16 -9.24
CA LEU A 98 19.25 14.74 -9.54
C LEU A 98 18.82 14.47 -10.98
N GLN A 99 17.97 15.32 -11.56
CA GLN A 99 17.55 15.16 -12.97
C GLN A 99 18.70 15.18 -13.97
N ARG A 100 19.85 15.84 -13.65
CA ARG A 100 21.05 15.84 -14.50
C ARG A 100 21.70 14.46 -14.58
N SER A 101 21.45 13.62 -13.60
CA SER A 101 21.92 12.23 -13.57
C SER A 101 20.88 11.24 -14.11
N GLY A 102 19.74 11.72 -14.63
CA GLY A 102 18.66 10.86 -15.11
C GLY A 102 17.67 10.42 -14.03
N PHE A 103 17.69 11.07 -12.86
CA PHE A 103 16.73 10.84 -11.79
C PHE A 103 15.71 11.99 -11.76
N TYR A 104 14.48 11.71 -12.21
CA TYR A 104 13.42 12.68 -12.34
C TYR A 104 12.38 12.46 -11.23
N ILE A 105 12.04 13.54 -10.52
CA ILE A 105 11.10 13.54 -9.41
C ILE A 105 10.01 14.58 -9.70
N ALA A 106 8.74 14.18 -9.57
CA ALA A 106 7.61 15.09 -9.61
C ALA A 106 6.77 14.90 -8.34
N THR A 107 6.60 15.99 -7.58
CA THR A 107 5.99 15.90 -6.24
C THR A 107 4.73 16.73 -6.10
N ASP A 108 4.49 17.68 -7.00
CA ASP A 108 3.39 18.63 -6.92
C ASP A 108 2.94 19.09 -8.32
N LEU A 109 1.91 19.91 -8.38
CA LEU A 109 1.34 20.45 -9.60
C LEU A 109 2.35 21.19 -10.50
N LYS A 110 3.33 21.89 -9.89
CA LYS A 110 4.35 22.67 -10.64
C LYS A 110 5.38 21.78 -11.29
N ASN A 111 5.47 20.52 -10.85
CA ASN A 111 6.42 19.53 -11.32
C ASN A 111 5.80 18.55 -12.34
N ILE A 112 4.51 18.72 -12.70
CA ILE A 112 3.90 17.95 -13.80
C ILE A 112 4.66 18.28 -15.08
N LYS A 113 5.28 17.27 -15.68
CA LYS A 113 6.09 17.41 -16.88
C LYS A 113 6.18 16.13 -17.66
N THR A 114 6.41 16.24 -18.96
CA THR A 114 6.70 15.11 -19.83
C THR A 114 8.20 15.03 -20.09
N ILE A 115 8.79 13.86 -19.80
CA ILE A 115 10.19 13.58 -20.03
C ILE A 115 10.32 12.83 -21.36
N PRO A 116 11.03 13.40 -22.35
CA PRO A 116 11.23 12.77 -23.65
C PRO A 116 12.37 11.75 -23.60
N PHE A 117 12.16 10.65 -24.34
CA PHE A 117 13.15 9.62 -24.60
C PHE A 117 13.16 9.35 -26.10
N GLU A 118 14.34 9.42 -26.71
CA GLU A 118 14.55 9.15 -28.12
C GLU A 118 15.14 7.75 -28.29
N GLU A 119 14.47 6.95 -29.07
CA GLU A 119 14.94 5.65 -29.56
C GLU A 119 15.32 5.78 -31.04
N LYS A 120 15.97 4.77 -31.60
CA LYS A 120 16.44 4.84 -33.00
C LYS A 120 15.36 5.17 -34.01
N ASN A 121 14.12 4.69 -33.80
CA ASN A 121 13.03 4.73 -34.78
C ASN A 121 11.74 5.32 -34.25
N PHE A 122 11.68 5.68 -32.97
CA PHE A 122 10.48 6.21 -32.33
C PHE A 122 10.85 7.03 -31.09
N SER A 123 9.91 7.84 -30.66
CA SER A 123 10.01 8.68 -29.46
C SER A 123 9.01 8.21 -28.40
N VAL A 124 9.38 8.36 -27.13
CA VAL A 124 8.53 8.06 -25.97
C VAL A 124 8.48 9.28 -25.07
N GLY A 125 7.27 9.74 -24.77
CA GLY A 125 7.04 10.79 -23.77
C GLY A 125 6.48 10.17 -22.48
N VAL A 126 7.14 10.37 -21.34
CA VAL A 126 6.63 9.93 -20.04
C VAL A 126 6.20 11.12 -19.23
N THR A 127 4.88 11.27 -19.03
CA THR A 127 4.26 12.33 -18.24
C THR A 127 4.20 11.90 -16.78
N LEU A 128 4.77 12.73 -15.90
CA LEU A 128 4.76 12.52 -14.45
C LEU A 128 3.61 13.31 -13.84
N PHE A 129 2.66 12.59 -13.24
CA PHE A 129 1.43 13.12 -12.64
C PHE A 129 1.35 12.67 -11.17
N PRO A 130 1.89 13.47 -10.21
CA PRO A 130 1.87 13.12 -8.80
C PRO A 130 0.45 13.14 -8.23
N TYR A 131 0.29 12.67 -7.00
CA TYR A 131 -0.98 12.75 -6.28
C TYR A 131 -1.42 14.20 -6.12
N ILE A 132 -2.67 14.47 -6.47
CA ILE A 132 -3.30 15.80 -6.35
C ILE A 132 -4.72 15.68 -5.81
N THR A 133 -5.17 16.73 -5.14
CA THR A 133 -6.56 16.87 -4.67
C THR A 133 -7.20 18.15 -5.21
N PRO A 134 -8.54 18.26 -5.24
CA PRO A 134 -9.23 19.49 -5.58
C PRO A 134 -8.77 20.69 -4.73
N ALA A 135 -8.53 20.47 -3.43
CA ALA A 135 -8.06 21.48 -2.52
C ALA A 135 -6.68 22.05 -2.92
N MET A 136 -5.74 21.16 -3.29
CA MET A 136 -4.40 21.60 -3.75
C MET A 136 -4.46 22.44 -5.02
N VAL A 137 -5.30 22.07 -5.99
CA VAL A 137 -5.45 22.81 -7.24
C VAL A 137 -6.13 24.15 -6.99
N LYS A 138 -7.17 24.17 -6.16
CA LYS A 138 -7.88 25.40 -5.77
C LYS A 138 -6.95 26.39 -5.07
N GLU A 139 -6.14 25.94 -4.13
CA GLU A 139 -5.19 26.79 -3.41
C GLU A 139 -4.11 27.36 -4.33
N GLU A 140 -3.50 26.53 -5.17
CA GLU A 140 -2.39 26.91 -6.05
C GLU A 140 -2.80 27.92 -7.11
N PHE A 141 -3.98 27.73 -7.74
CA PHE A 141 -4.43 28.57 -8.86
C PHE A 141 -5.47 29.60 -8.48
N LYS A 142 -5.94 29.61 -7.23
CA LYS A 142 -7.05 30.47 -6.74
C LYS A 142 -8.32 30.28 -7.56
N GLU A 143 -8.57 29.05 -8.03
CA GLU A 143 -9.71 28.68 -8.86
C GLU A 143 -10.89 28.22 -8.00
N GLU A 144 -11.79 29.13 -7.67
CA GLU A 144 -12.95 28.85 -6.81
C GLU A 144 -13.93 27.82 -7.40
N LYS A 145 -13.91 27.63 -8.71
CA LYS A 145 -14.84 26.76 -9.44
C LYS A 145 -14.48 25.26 -9.30
N ILE A 146 -13.25 24.93 -8.93
CA ILE A 146 -12.83 23.54 -8.76
C ILE A 146 -13.38 23.00 -7.44
N SER A 147 -14.29 22.04 -7.52
CA SER A 147 -15.00 21.50 -6.36
C SER A 147 -14.91 19.96 -6.22
N ASN A 148 -14.55 19.26 -7.28
CA ASN A 148 -14.51 17.80 -7.33
C ASN A 148 -13.33 17.30 -8.18
N PHE A 149 -13.12 15.96 -8.16
CA PHE A 149 -12.01 15.32 -8.86
C PHE A 149 -12.10 15.42 -10.39
N ASP A 150 -13.31 15.37 -10.97
CA ASP A 150 -13.49 15.51 -12.42
C ASP A 150 -13.12 16.91 -12.92
N GLU A 151 -13.51 17.97 -12.21
CA GLU A 151 -13.10 19.33 -12.54
C GLU A 151 -11.60 19.53 -12.38
N THR A 152 -11.03 18.94 -11.31
CA THR A 152 -9.59 18.95 -11.04
C THR A 152 -8.79 18.33 -12.18
N ILE A 153 -9.16 17.12 -12.60
CA ILE A 153 -8.40 16.39 -13.61
C ILE A 153 -8.53 17.05 -14.99
N ASN A 154 -9.71 17.55 -15.34
CA ASN A 154 -9.91 18.30 -16.59
C ASN A 154 -9.06 19.57 -16.63
N PHE A 155 -9.03 20.35 -15.54
CA PHE A 155 -8.21 21.56 -15.45
C PHE A 155 -6.72 21.25 -15.63
N VAL A 156 -6.22 20.23 -14.91
CA VAL A 156 -4.80 19.84 -14.96
C VAL A 156 -4.44 19.24 -16.32
N TYR A 157 -5.32 18.41 -16.90
CA TYR A 157 -5.13 17.84 -18.22
C TYR A 157 -4.96 18.90 -19.30
N GLU A 158 -5.89 19.84 -19.41
CA GLU A 158 -5.84 20.91 -20.39
C GLU A 158 -4.60 21.80 -20.22
N ARG A 159 -4.17 22.04 -18.99
CA ARG A 159 -3.07 22.97 -18.70
C ARG A 159 -1.69 22.37 -18.86
N TYR A 160 -1.49 21.09 -18.51
CA TYR A 160 -0.15 20.49 -18.37
C TYR A 160 0.08 19.25 -19.23
N ILE A 161 -0.97 18.57 -19.68
CA ILE A 161 -0.85 17.26 -20.28
C ILE A 161 -1.11 17.26 -21.77
N LYS A 162 -2.21 17.84 -22.19
CA LYS A 162 -2.75 17.77 -23.56
C LYS A 162 -1.73 18.12 -24.64
N GLU A 163 -1.02 19.25 -24.52
CA GLU A 163 -0.02 19.68 -25.51
C GLU A 163 1.26 18.82 -25.52
N ASN A 164 1.43 17.97 -24.52
CA ASN A 164 2.57 17.10 -24.37
C ASN A 164 2.33 15.66 -24.87
N VAL A 165 1.10 15.33 -25.30
CA VAL A 165 0.75 14.05 -25.93
C VAL A 165 1.08 14.12 -27.42
N LYS A 166 2.40 14.07 -27.75
CA LYS A 166 2.90 14.29 -29.11
C LYS A 166 4.00 13.33 -29.56
N TYR A 167 4.30 12.33 -28.74
CA TYR A 167 5.32 11.33 -29.04
C TYR A 167 4.69 10.12 -29.72
N ASP A 168 5.50 9.28 -30.38
CA ASP A 168 5.01 8.04 -30.98
C ASP A 168 4.33 7.13 -29.92
N PHE A 169 4.89 7.13 -28.70
CA PHE A 169 4.29 6.50 -27.53
C PHE A 169 4.23 7.46 -26.34
N ASN A 170 3.05 7.66 -25.82
CA ASN A 170 2.83 8.51 -24.64
C ASN A 170 2.52 7.61 -23.44
N ILE A 171 3.26 7.78 -22.36
CA ILE A 171 3.14 7.03 -21.11
C ILE A 171 2.73 8.00 -20.01
N LEU A 172 1.73 7.64 -19.21
CA LEU A 172 1.38 8.37 -18.00
C LEU A 172 1.88 7.60 -16.79
N CYS A 173 2.56 8.28 -15.87
CA CYS A 173 2.84 7.80 -14.53
C CYS A 173 1.97 8.62 -13.56
N ALA A 174 1.02 8.00 -12.88
CA ALA A 174 0.06 8.69 -12.03
C ALA A 174 -0.19 7.95 -10.71
N HIS A 175 -0.56 8.70 -9.66
CA HIS A 175 -0.93 8.16 -8.36
C HIS A 175 -2.30 8.69 -7.93
N GLY A 176 -3.20 7.78 -7.55
CA GLY A 176 -4.56 8.05 -7.14
C GLY A 176 -5.54 7.01 -7.66
N LEU A 177 -6.81 7.19 -7.32
CA LEU A 177 -7.86 6.30 -7.80
C LEU A 177 -8.34 6.74 -9.19
N PHE A 178 -8.16 5.89 -10.19
CA PHE A 178 -8.61 6.10 -11.56
C PHE A 178 -9.66 5.05 -11.93
N LEU A 179 -10.86 5.50 -12.28
CA LEU A 179 -11.98 4.64 -12.67
C LEU A 179 -12.25 4.76 -14.17
N PRO A 180 -12.44 3.65 -14.88
CA PRO A 180 -12.96 3.68 -16.23
C PRO A 180 -14.47 3.96 -16.20
N SER A 181 -15.00 4.61 -17.20
CA SER A 181 -16.47 4.81 -17.33
C SER A 181 -17.25 3.51 -17.60
N SER A 182 -16.54 2.40 -17.82
CA SER A 182 -17.12 1.09 -18.17
C SER A 182 -17.65 0.28 -16.99
N GLY A 183 -17.61 0.80 -15.75
CA GLY A 183 -18.12 0.10 -14.57
C GLY A 183 -17.33 -1.15 -14.18
N GLU A 184 -16.03 -1.21 -14.48
CA GLU A 184 -15.14 -2.28 -14.00
C GLU A 184 -15.02 -2.20 -12.48
N ASP A 185 -15.23 -3.35 -11.81
CA ASP A 185 -15.08 -3.46 -10.35
C ASP A 185 -13.60 -3.49 -9.97
N LEU A 186 -13.10 -2.42 -9.38
CA LEU A 186 -11.76 -2.40 -8.78
C LEU A 186 -11.77 -3.14 -7.44
N LYS A 187 -10.66 -3.81 -7.14
CA LYS A 187 -10.46 -4.52 -5.89
C LYS A 187 -9.59 -3.68 -4.97
N PHE A 188 -10.11 -3.43 -3.79
CA PHE A 188 -9.45 -2.68 -2.72
C PHE A 188 -8.95 -3.61 -1.63
N CYS A 189 -7.92 -3.19 -0.91
CA CYS A 189 -7.45 -3.82 0.32
C CYS A 189 -7.91 -2.99 1.53
N ASP A 190 -7.96 -3.60 2.71
CA ASP A 190 -8.42 -2.90 3.94
C ASP A 190 -7.55 -1.68 4.28
N SER A 191 -6.30 -1.67 3.82
CA SER A 191 -5.35 -0.57 4.03
C SER A 191 -5.57 0.65 3.14
N GLU A 192 -6.53 0.59 2.17
CA GLU A 192 -6.82 1.63 1.18
C GLU A 192 -8.21 2.25 1.37
N VAL A 193 -9.00 1.72 2.32
CA VAL A 193 -10.37 2.21 2.55
C VAL A 193 -10.32 3.57 3.24
N GLU A 194 -10.54 4.64 2.49
CA GLU A 194 -10.75 5.98 3.04
C GLU A 194 -12.21 6.20 3.43
N VAL A 195 -12.41 6.78 4.61
CA VAL A 195 -13.74 7.16 5.12
C VAL A 195 -14.13 8.50 4.49
N GLY A 196 -15.04 8.51 3.51
CA GLY A 196 -15.50 9.81 2.99
C GLY A 196 -16.08 9.85 1.57
N GLY A 197 -16.08 8.75 0.83
CA GLY A 197 -16.59 8.71 -0.54
C GLY A 197 -15.50 8.32 -1.57
N ILE A 198 -15.92 7.95 -2.78
CA ILE A 198 -14.99 7.55 -3.84
C ILE A 198 -14.44 8.80 -4.51
N GLU A 199 -13.23 9.19 -4.15
CA GLU A 199 -12.47 10.30 -4.74
C GLU A 199 -11.68 9.79 -5.96
N ALA A 200 -12.33 9.68 -7.11
CA ALA A 200 -11.74 9.04 -8.29
C ALA A 200 -11.64 9.99 -9.48
N PHE A 201 -10.60 9.79 -10.27
CA PHE A 201 -10.39 10.45 -11.56
C PHE A 201 -10.96 9.62 -12.72
N ASN A 202 -11.49 10.30 -13.74
CA ASN A 202 -11.96 9.63 -14.95
C ASN A 202 -10.79 9.19 -15.85
N LEU A 203 -10.55 7.88 -15.93
CA LEU A 203 -9.47 7.29 -16.72
C LEU A 203 -9.62 7.55 -18.23
N ASN A 204 -10.83 7.74 -18.74
CA ASN A 204 -11.07 7.91 -20.18
C ASN A 204 -10.43 9.18 -20.75
N LEU A 205 -10.18 10.18 -19.92
CA LEU A 205 -9.47 11.40 -20.32
C LEU A 205 -8.05 11.09 -20.86
N PHE A 206 -7.48 9.96 -20.47
CA PHE A 206 -6.13 9.54 -20.84
C PHE A 206 -6.11 8.42 -21.92
N SER A 207 -7.18 8.32 -22.70
CA SER A 207 -7.32 7.27 -23.74
C SER A 207 -6.24 7.33 -24.85
N GLU A 208 -5.61 8.48 -25.05
CA GLU A 208 -4.51 8.69 -26.02
C GLU A 208 -3.15 8.15 -25.52
N PHE A 209 -3.04 7.79 -24.24
CA PHE A 209 -1.81 7.21 -23.71
C PHE A 209 -1.67 5.75 -24.10
N SER A 210 -0.48 5.38 -24.53
CA SER A 210 -0.15 3.99 -24.94
C SER A 210 -0.07 3.06 -23.73
N TYR A 211 0.35 3.59 -22.57
CA TYR A 211 0.40 2.90 -21.29
C TYR A 211 0.19 3.89 -20.13
N ILE A 212 -0.52 3.45 -19.10
CA ILE A 212 -0.75 4.23 -17.88
C ILE A 212 -0.24 3.42 -16.68
N ALA A 213 0.83 3.89 -16.08
CA ALA A 213 1.45 3.32 -14.88
C ALA A 213 0.81 3.95 -13.64
N LEU A 214 -0.03 3.19 -12.93
CA LEU A 214 -0.79 3.65 -11.78
C LEU A 214 -0.22 3.10 -10.47
N GLY A 215 -0.21 3.95 -9.44
CA GLY A 215 -0.06 3.60 -8.04
C GLY A 215 -1.27 4.01 -7.22
N HIS A 216 -1.31 3.66 -5.95
CA HIS A 216 -2.35 3.88 -4.95
C HIS A 216 -3.05 2.58 -4.52
N LEU A 217 -3.46 1.72 -5.43
CA LEU A 217 -4.08 0.45 -5.08
C LEU A 217 -3.01 -0.64 -4.90
N HIS A 218 -3.00 -1.28 -3.72
CA HIS A 218 -2.01 -2.30 -3.34
C HIS A 218 -2.19 -3.62 -4.08
N LYS A 219 -3.38 -3.85 -4.64
CA LYS A 219 -3.63 -5.02 -5.48
C LYS A 219 -3.26 -4.76 -6.92
N SER A 220 -2.31 -5.54 -7.44
CA SER A 220 -1.94 -5.52 -8.84
C SER A 220 -3.13 -5.89 -9.73
N GLN A 221 -3.58 -4.96 -10.58
CA GLN A 221 -4.76 -5.15 -11.41
C GLN A 221 -4.74 -4.33 -12.70
N LYS A 222 -5.42 -4.85 -13.71
CA LYS A 222 -5.68 -4.15 -14.97
C LYS A 222 -6.88 -3.23 -14.79
N VAL A 223 -6.80 -2.05 -15.40
CA VAL A 223 -7.91 -1.09 -15.48
C VAL A 223 -8.04 -0.62 -16.91
N GLY A 224 -9.21 -0.75 -17.49
CA GLY A 224 -9.41 -0.42 -18.90
C GLY A 224 -8.45 -1.18 -19.84
N LYS A 225 -8.11 -0.55 -20.95
CA LYS A 225 -7.30 -1.18 -22.00
C LYS A 225 -5.81 -1.14 -21.70
N ASN A 226 -5.28 0.00 -21.27
CA ASN A 226 -3.87 0.37 -21.24
C ASN A 226 -3.34 0.75 -19.86
N ALA A 227 -4.16 0.77 -18.81
CA ALA A 227 -3.75 1.11 -17.46
C ALA A 227 -3.51 -0.14 -16.58
N ARG A 228 -2.56 -0.01 -15.66
CA ARG A 228 -2.24 -1.01 -14.64
C ARG A 228 -1.92 -0.33 -13.32
N TYR A 229 -2.56 -0.80 -12.25
CA TYR A 229 -2.01 -0.66 -10.90
C TYR A 229 -0.95 -1.73 -10.70
N SER A 230 0.28 -1.33 -10.38
CA SER A 230 1.34 -2.31 -10.11
C SER A 230 1.09 -3.05 -8.80
N GLY A 231 0.43 -2.41 -7.88
CA GLY A 231 0.25 -2.87 -6.52
C GLY A 231 1.48 -2.67 -5.66
N SER A 232 1.31 -2.85 -4.37
CA SER A 232 2.43 -2.82 -3.42
C SER A 232 3.39 -4.01 -3.64
N PRO A 233 4.70 -3.84 -3.39
CA PRO A 233 5.68 -4.90 -3.61
C PRO A 233 5.59 -6.06 -2.63
N ILE A 234 5.12 -5.80 -1.40
CA ILE A 234 4.87 -6.80 -0.36
C ILE A 234 3.48 -6.59 0.22
N LYS A 235 2.98 -7.57 0.97
CA LYS A 235 1.65 -7.51 1.59
C LYS A 235 1.68 -6.65 2.84
N TYR A 236 0.76 -5.69 2.94
CA TYR A 236 0.68 -4.71 4.03
C TYR A 236 -0.53 -4.89 4.92
N SER A 237 -1.45 -5.78 4.56
CA SER A 237 -2.63 -6.14 5.35
C SER A 237 -2.99 -7.61 5.19
N VAL A 238 -3.75 -8.16 6.15
CA VAL A 238 -4.23 -9.55 6.11
C VAL A 238 -5.14 -9.81 4.91
N SER A 239 -5.87 -8.80 4.45
CA SER A 239 -6.71 -8.88 3.25
C SER A 239 -5.92 -9.18 1.97
N GLU A 240 -4.61 -8.88 1.96
CA GLU A 240 -3.72 -9.15 0.84
C GLU A 240 -3.11 -10.57 0.86
N ALA A 241 -3.46 -11.42 1.84
CA ALA A 241 -2.82 -12.73 2.04
C ALA A 241 -2.80 -13.61 0.77
N ASN A 242 -3.80 -13.49 -0.09
CA ASN A 242 -3.92 -14.26 -1.33
C ASN A 242 -3.36 -13.54 -2.57
N ASP A 243 -2.80 -12.34 -2.41
CA ASP A 243 -2.28 -11.58 -3.55
C ASP A 243 -0.89 -12.06 -3.95
N ILE A 244 -0.65 -12.12 -5.27
CA ILE A 244 0.68 -12.36 -5.82
C ILE A 244 1.30 -11.01 -6.11
N LYS A 245 2.34 -10.66 -5.38
CA LYS A 245 3.07 -9.39 -5.51
C LYS A 245 4.12 -9.47 -6.62
N GLY A 246 4.50 -8.30 -7.17
CA GLY A 246 5.46 -8.22 -8.26
C GLY A 246 5.51 -6.84 -8.89
N VAL A 247 6.08 -6.78 -10.08
CA VAL A 247 6.25 -5.56 -10.88
C VAL A 247 5.84 -5.82 -12.32
N PHE A 248 5.62 -4.77 -13.11
CA PHE A 248 5.37 -4.90 -14.54
C PHE A 248 6.60 -4.54 -15.37
N LEU A 249 6.95 -5.39 -16.34
CA LEU A 249 7.81 -5.06 -17.46
C LEU A 249 6.94 -4.60 -18.63
N VAL A 250 7.28 -3.46 -19.19
CA VAL A 250 6.56 -2.83 -20.31
C VAL A 250 7.56 -2.65 -21.45
N ASP A 251 7.43 -3.45 -22.48
CA ASP A 251 8.25 -3.36 -23.69
C ASP A 251 7.55 -2.51 -24.74
N ILE A 252 8.26 -1.53 -25.26
CA ILE A 252 7.78 -0.60 -26.29
C ILE A 252 8.65 -0.76 -27.53
N SER A 253 8.03 -1.06 -28.66
CA SER A 253 8.68 -1.08 -29.96
C SER A 253 7.73 -0.65 -31.07
N LYS A 254 8.27 -0.11 -32.16
CA LYS A 254 7.46 0.34 -33.30
C LYS A 254 6.71 -0.81 -33.98
N GLU A 255 7.30 -2.00 -33.99
CA GLU A 255 6.76 -3.19 -34.67
C GLU A 255 5.64 -3.87 -33.88
N LYS A 256 5.79 -3.93 -32.54
CA LYS A 256 4.87 -4.68 -31.66
C LYS A 256 3.97 -3.79 -30.82
N GLY A 257 4.21 -2.47 -30.82
CA GLY A 257 3.53 -1.55 -29.91
C GLY A 257 3.98 -1.74 -28.47
N VAL A 258 3.02 -1.75 -27.53
CA VAL A 258 3.25 -1.94 -26.11
C VAL A 258 2.89 -3.35 -25.70
N SER A 259 3.82 -4.08 -25.07
CA SER A 259 3.56 -5.37 -24.44
C SER A 259 3.86 -5.29 -22.95
N ILE A 260 3.07 -5.99 -22.13
CA ILE A 260 3.10 -5.89 -20.67
C ILE A 260 3.21 -7.31 -20.09
N GLU A 261 4.23 -7.51 -19.25
CA GLU A 261 4.46 -8.76 -18.53
C GLU A 261 4.57 -8.49 -17.03
N LYS A 262 3.98 -9.35 -16.20
CA LYS A 262 4.15 -9.29 -14.74
C LYS A 262 5.29 -10.20 -14.30
N VAL A 263 6.25 -9.63 -13.61
CA VAL A 263 7.34 -10.37 -12.94
C VAL A 263 6.97 -10.53 -11.48
N ASN A 264 6.68 -11.78 -11.08
CA ASN A 264 6.28 -12.08 -9.72
C ASN A 264 7.46 -12.00 -8.76
N PHE A 265 7.23 -11.43 -7.59
CA PHE A 265 8.18 -11.37 -6.49
C PHE A 265 7.88 -12.47 -5.48
N LYS A 266 8.92 -13.18 -5.03
CA LYS A 266 8.83 -14.10 -3.91
C LYS A 266 9.39 -13.41 -2.66
N PRO A 267 8.55 -13.09 -1.66
CA PRO A 267 8.99 -12.34 -0.48
C PRO A 267 9.93 -13.17 0.39
N LEU A 268 10.71 -12.49 1.24
CA LEU A 268 11.55 -13.10 2.27
C LEU A 268 10.68 -13.84 3.30
N ARG A 269 9.63 -13.19 3.76
CA ARG A 269 8.56 -13.72 4.61
C ARG A 269 7.24 -13.39 3.95
N ASP A 270 6.41 -14.39 3.75
CA ASP A 270 5.07 -14.17 3.20
C ASP A 270 4.09 -13.81 4.31
N LEU A 271 2.94 -13.25 3.93
CA LEU A 271 1.80 -13.06 4.82
C LEU A 271 0.74 -14.11 4.47
N ARG A 272 0.36 -14.92 5.46
CA ARG A 272 -0.60 -16.01 5.28
C ARG A 272 -1.69 -16.00 6.33
N VAL A 273 -2.88 -16.44 5.93
CA VAL A 273 -3.97 -16.77 6.85
C VAL A 273 -4.00 -18.29 7.02
N ILE A 274 -3.91 -18.76 8.25
CA ILE A 274 -4.02 -20.18 8.58
C ILE A 274 -5.33 -20.41 9.32
N THR A 275 -6.19 -21.26 8.77
CA THR A 275 -7.48 -21.60 9.38
C THR A 275 -7.48 -23.06 9.81
N GLY A 276 -7.88 -23.34 11.04
CA GLY A 276 -7.94 -24.72 11.53
C GLY A 276 -8.08 -24.82 13.05
N ASN A 277 -8.02 -26.07 13.53
CA ASN A 277 -8.02 -26.36 14.94
C ASN A 277 -6.65 -26.03 15.57
N PHE A 278 -6.67 -25.49 16.77
CA PHE A 278 -5.47 -25.05 17.49
C PHE A 278 -4.36 -26.11 17.57
N ARG A 279 -4.74 -27.37 17.88
CA ARG A 279 -3.78 -28.46 18.01
C ARG A 279 -3.12 -28.83 16.67
N GLU A 280 -3.85 -28.71 15.57
CA GLU A 280 -3.32 -28.96 14.23
C GLU A 280 -2.37 -27.85 13.79
N ILE A 281 -2.76 -26.60 14.02
CA ILE A 281 -1.93 -25.44 13.71
C ILE A 281 -0.58 -25.49 14.46
N LEU A 282 -0.56 -25.96 15.71
CA LEU A 282 0.67 -26.10 16.49
C LEU A 282 1.63 -27.20 15.97
N LYS A 283 1.24 -28.04 15.01
CA LYS A 283 2.16 -29.04 14.41
C LYS A 283 3.13 -28.43 13.40
N GLU A 284 2.82 -27.25 12.88
CA GLU A 284 3.63 -26.56 11.90
C GLU A 284 4.38 -25.38 12.53
N LYS A 285 5.46 -24.96 11.87
CA LYS A 285 6.25 -23.78 12.22
C LYS A 285 6.51 -22.95 10.97
N SER A 286 6.50 -21.63 11.11
CA SER A 286 6.85 -20.74 10.03
C SER A 286 7.40 -19.41 10.55
N SER A 287 8.33 -18.82 9.80
CA SER A 287 8.79 -17.45 9.99
C SER A 287 7.99 -16.41 9.21
N ASP A 288 6.97 -16.84 8.45
CA ASP A 288 6.07 -15.92 7.76
C ASP A 288 5.25 -15.09 8.75
N TYR A 289 4.68 -14.01 8.27
CA TYR A 289 3.65 -13.25 8.99
C TYR A 289 2.34 -14.05 8.92
N VAL A 290 1.78 -14.38 10.08
CA VAL A 290 0.63 -15.29 10.15
C VAL A 290 -0.54 -14.67 10.90
N ALA A 291 -1.70 -14.60 10.26
CA ALA A 291 -2.99 -14.42 10.92
C ALA A 291 -3.65 -15.79 11.10
N VAL A 292 -4.10 -16.12 12.31
CA VAL A 292 -4.68 -17.41 12.64
C VAL A 292 -6.19 -17.28 12.84
N LYS A 293 -6.95 -18.14 12.17
CA LYS A 293 -8.40 -18.28 12.35
C LYS A 293 -8.69 -19.65 12.98
N LEU A 294 -9.02 -19.64 14.28
CA LEU A 294 -9.28 -20.84 15.05
C LEU A 294 -10.72 -21.33 14.83
N THR A 295 -10.85 -22.62 14.54
CA THR A 295 -12.16 -23.28 14.37
C THR A 295 -12.62 -24.01 15.63
N ASP A 296 -11.84 -23.94 16.71
CA ASP A 296 -12.18 -24.55 18.00
C ASP A 296 -13.45 -23.90 18.57
N GLU A 297 -14.32 -24.74 19.15
CA GLU A 297 -15.52 -24.30 19.85
C GLU A 297 -15.26 -24.03 21.33
N ASP A 298 -14.22 -24.66 21.87
CA ASP A 298 -13.84 -24.57 23.27
C ASP A 298 -12.85 -23.42 23.51
N PHE A 299 -12.86 -22.88 24.72
CA PHE A 299 -11.91 -21.89 25.16
C PHE A 299 -10.49 -22.47 25.26
N ILE A 300 -9.53 -21.77 24.67
CA ILE A 300 -8.12 -22.15 24.69
C ILE A 300 -7.37 -21.21 25.63
N ILE A 301 -6.67 -21.81 26.60
CA ILE A 301 -5.84 -21.05 27.55
C ILE A 301 -4.56 -20.59 26.85
N ASP A 302 -4.29 -19.28 26.91
CA ASP A 302 -3.09 -18.61 26.40
C ASP A 302 -2.73 -19.00 24.95
N PRO A 303 -3.67 -18.85 23.99
CA PRO A 303 -3.44 -19.28 22.62
C PRO A 303 -2.36 -18.45 21.92
N TYR A 304 -2.24 -17.17 22.28
CA TYR A 304 -1.29 -16.25 21.65
C TYR A 304 0.17 -16.66 21.91
N ASN A 305 0.57 -16.81 23.16
CA ASN A 305 1.95 -17.15 23.48
C ASN A 305 2.32 -18.55 22.97
N ARG A 306 1.40 -19.50 23.06
CA ARG A 306 1.61 -20.86 22.55
C ARG A 306 1.78 -20.91 21.04
N LEU A 307 1.00 -20.14 20.28
CA LEU A 307 1.17 -20.03 18.83
C LEU A 307 2.46 -19.29 18.48
N LYS A 308 2.83 -18.27 19.26
CA LYS A 308 4.01 -17.45 19.00
C LYS A 308 5.32 -18.22 19.09
N GLU A 309 5.38 -19.33 19.83
CA GLU A 309 6.53 -20.24 19.86
C GLU A 309 6.80 -20.87 18.48
N ASN A 310 5.74 -21.14 17.71
CA ASN A 310 5.85 -21.74 16.38
C ASN A 310 5.78 -20.71 15.24
N TYR A 311 5.13 -19.57 15.49
CA TYR A 311 4.93 -18.46 14.54
C TYR A 311 5.42 -17.15 15.17
N PRO A 312 6.73 -16.90 15.20
CA PRO A 312 7.30 -15.72 15.88
C PRO A 312 6.75 -14.40 15.34
N ASN A 313 6.25 -14.39 14.09
CA ASN A 313 5.62 -13.24 13.45
C ASN A 313 4.08 -13.39 13.40
N LEU A 314 3.49 -13.93 14.47
CA LEU A 314 2.03 -14.01 14.63
C LEU A 314 1.43 -12.58 14.71
N LEU A 315 0.49 -12.28 13.83
CA LEU A 315 -0.17 -10.97 13.72
C LEU A 315 -1.39 -10.88 14.64
N GLU A 316 -2.31 -11.83 14.48
CA GLU A 316 -3.61 -11.84 15.14
C GLU A 316 -4.18 -13.24 15.23
N ILE A 317 -5.16 -13.41 16.11
CA ILE A 317 -5.95 -14.62 16.26
C ILE A 317 -7.41 -14.24 16.23
N GLU A 318 -8.16 -14.87 15.35
CA GLU A 318 -9.62 -14.78 15.25
C GLU A 318 -10.23 -16.13 15.64
N PHE A 319 -11.27 -16.11 16.48
CA PHE A 319 -12.03 -17.31 16.85
C PHE A 319 -13.32 -17.34 16.03
N LEU A 320 -13.46 -18.30 15.13
CA LEU A 320 -14.61 -18.38 14.23
C LEU A 320 -15.84 -19.02 14.90
N ASN A 321 -15.63 -19.99 15.78
CA ASN A 321 -16.70 -20.84 16.34
C ASN A 321 -16.78 -20.82 17.87
N LEU A 322 -16.09 -19.87 18.52
CA LEU A 322 -16.09 -19.82 19.98
C LEU A 322 -17.51 -19.61 20.50
N LYS A 323 -18.11 -20.66 21.07
CA LYS A 323 -19.38 -20.60 21.74
C LYS A 323 -19.15 -20.21 23.20
N LEU A 324 -19.26 -18.93 23.48
CA LEU A 324 -19.38 -18.47 24.85
C LEU A 324 -20.84 -18.76 25.29
N GLU A 325 -21.11 -19.96 25.86
CA GLU A 325 -22.36 -20.24 26.53
C GLU A 325 -22.42 -19.40 27.80
N PHE A 326 -22.86 -18.17 27.69
CA PHE A 326 -23.34 -17.44 28.85
C PHE A 326 -24.64 -18.09 29.27
N LYS A 327 -24.65 -18.90 30.32
CA LYS A 327 -25.82 -19.56 30.88
C LYS A 327 -26.88 -18.61 31.41
N GLN A 328 -26.82 -17.31 31.11
CA GLN A 328 -27.83 -16.33 31.48
C GLN A 328 -28.24 -15.46 30.29
N ASN A 329 -29.57 -15.32 30.14
CA ASN A 329 -30.21 -14.40 29.18
C ASN A 329 -29.85 -12.95 29.53
N PHE A 330 -28.82 -12.39 28.92
CA PHE A 330 -28.54 -10.96 28.97
C PHE A 330 -29.57 -10.17 28.14
N LYS A 331 -30.80 -10.10 28.60
CA LYS A 331 -31.72 -9.05 28.20
C LYS A 331 -31.36 -7.80 29.02
N GLY A 332 -30.65 -6.83 28.38
CA GLY A 332 -30.41 -5.51 28.96
C GLY A 332 -28.97 -5.16 29.31
N LEU A 333 -27.99 -5.50 28.45
CA LEU A 333 -26.56 -5.09 28.62
C LEU A 333 -26.34 -3.58 28.82
N LYS A 334 -27.32 -2.74 28.51
CA LYS A 334 -27.24 -1.29 28.73
C LYS A 334 -27.56 -0.83 30.15
N GLU A 335 -28.01 -1.74 31.06
CA GLU A 335 -28.45 -1.42 32.42
C GLU A 335 -27.62 -2.11 33.52
N ILE A 336 -26.58 -2.88 33.17
CA ILE A 336 -25.74 -3.56 34.17
C ILE A 336 -24.58 -2.66 34.54
N GLU A 337 -24.43 -2.36 35.83
CA GLU A 337 -23.27 -1.64 36.34
C GLU A 337 -21.97 -2.38 36.01
N PRO A 338 -20.89 -1.67 35.60
CA PRO A 338 -19.62 -2.29 35.19
C PRO A 338 -19.06 -3.27 36.23
N ASN A 339 -19.25 -2.98 37.52
CA ASN A 339 -18.79 -3.84 38.61
C ASN A 339 -19.45 -5.21 38.60
N LYS A 340 -20.78 -5.27 38.38
CA LYS A 340 -21.51 -6.52 38.33
C LYS A 340 -21.16 -7.35 37.10
N LEU A 341 -20.93 -6.69 35.97
CA LEU A 341 -20.49 -7.36 34.75
C LEU A 341 -19.13 -8.02 34.94
N PHE A 342 -18.21 -7.33 35.63
CA PHE A 342 -16.87 -7.84 35.91
C PHE A 342 -16.93 -8.99 36.95
N GLU A 343 -17.74 -8.88 38.00
CA GLU A 343 -17.93 -9.96 38.98
C GLU A 343 -18.46 -11.25 38.33
N GLU A 344 -19.43 -11.13 37.42
CA GLU A 344 -19.94 -12.26 36.66
C GLU A 344 -18.91 -12.86 35.73
N PHE A 345 -18.16 -12.02 35.02
CA PHE A 345 -17.06 -12.45 34.16
C PHE A 345 -15.96 -13.16 34.99
N TYR A 346 -15.56 -12.59 36.12
CA TYR A 346 -14.58 -13.19 37.02
C TYR A 346 -15.07 -14.56 37.52
N SER A 347 -16.32 -14.64 37.97
CA SER A 347 -16.92 -15.87 38.47
C SER A 347 -16.98 -16.97 37.39
N TYR A 348 -17.15 -16.56 36.13
CA TYR A 348 -17.14 -17.46 34.97
C TYR A 348 -15.70 -17.98 34.66
N VAL A 349 -14.72 -17.07 34.64
CA VAL A 349 -13.32 -17.42 34.25
C VAL A 349 -12.59 -18.18 35.36
N VAL A 350 -12.82 -17.79 36.63
CA VAL A 350 -12.09 -18.35 37.79
C VAL A 350 -12.87 -19.47 38.47
N GLU A 351 -14.08 -19.78 37.99
CA GLU A 351 -15.03 -20.78 38.51
C GLU A 351 -15.36 -20.61 40.01
N ARG A 352 -15.19 -19.39 40.54
CA ARG A 352 -15.59 -19.00 41.90
C ARG A 352 -16.04 -17.55 41.96
N LYS A 353 -16.82 -17.20 42.96
CA LYS A 353 -17.18 -15.81 43.25
C LYS A 353 -15.99 -15.02 43.76
N MET A 354 -15.96 -13.74 43.47
CA MET A 354 -14.98 -12.80 44.01
C MET A 354 -15.11 -12.73 45.53
N LYS A 355 -13.97 -12.61 46.21
CA LYS A 355 -13.93 -12.35 47.68
C LYS A 355 -14.17 -10.85 47.92
N GLU A 356 -14.58 -10.50 49.16
CA GLU A 356 -14.87 -9.11 49.50
C GLU A 356 -13.66 -8.17 49.26
N GLU A 357 -12.45 -8.66 49.46
CA GLU A 357 -11.21 -7.87 49.25
C GLU A 357 -10.99 -7.64 47.73
N GLU A 358 -11.32 -8.61 46.86
CA GLU A 358 -11.21 -8.50 45.41
C GLU A 358 -12.27 -7.53 44.86
N ILE A 359 -13.48 -7.53 45.41
CA ILE A 359 -14.56 -6.61 45.03
C ILE A 359 -14.15 -5.17 45.43
N LYS A 360 -13.64 -4.96 46.65
CA LYS A 360 -13.14 -3.67 47.06
C LYS A 360 -12.02 -3.12 46.13
N PHE A 361 -11.12 -3.97 45.75
CA PHE A 361 -10.03 -3.62 44.83
C PHE A 361 -10.56 -3.22 43.44
N LEU A 362 -11.56 -3.96 42.92
CA LEU A 362 -12.25 -3.62 41.70
C LEU A 362 -12.94 -2.24 41.77
N ASP A 363 -13.68 -1.99 42.84
CA ASP A 363 -14.36 -0.72 43.06
C ASP A 363 -13.38 0.47 43.10
N ASP A 364 -12.21 0.29 43.73
CA ASP A 364 -11.16 1.30 43.77
C ASP A 364 -10.52 1.58 42.40
N ILE A 365 -10.43 0.57 41.53
CA ILE A 365 -9.96 0.73 40.15
C ILE A 365 -10.99 1.48 39.31
N ILE A 366 -12.24 1.07 39.35
CA ILE A 366 -13.32 1.69 38.56
C ILE A 366 -13.47 3.16 38.91
N LYS A 367 -13.46 3.50 40.19
CA LYS A 367 -13.50 4.92 40.68
C LYS A 367 -12.34 5.76 40.15
N LYS A 368 -11.19 5.17 39.83
CA LYS A 368 -10.03 5.88 39.27
C LYS A 368 -10.11 6.08 37.75
N ILE A 369 -10.96 5.30 37.07
CA ILE A 369 -11.15 5.37 35.60
C ILE A 369 -12.28 6.33 35.22
N GLU A 370 -13.25 6.56 36.13
CA GLU A 370 -14.39 7.46 35.91
C GLU A 370 -14.07 8.94 36.19
N ILE A 371 -12.82 9.31 36.43
CA ILE A 371 -12.30 10.68 36.54
C ILE A 371 -11.56 11.06 35.26
#